data_c78591b31802dcb350d33bc9af6e0aa9
#
_entry.id   c78591b31802dcb350d33bc9af6e0aa9
#
_cell.length_a   1.000
_cell.length_b   1.000
_cell.length_c   1.000
_cell.angle_alpha   90.00
_cell.angle_beta   90.00
_cell.angle_gamma   90.00
#
_symmetry.space_group_name_H-M   'P 1'
#
loop_
_entity.id
_entity.type
_entity.pdbx_description
1 polymer ?
#
loop_
_entity_poly.entity_id
_entity_poly.type
_entity_poly.pdbx_seq_one_letter_code
_entity_poly.pdbx_strand_id
1 'polypeptide(L)'
;MFEEYERLRSLFESRNAPAAIKLFRAKSAPLILFFLRREFKQTPVGFVPHTELVRRLASVLDKISFRDYIEEDDNDLQQVLDSSEKAELLIRKWSDQGFITFEPDEKGMYQHSLTSHSEKVLQWMDSLRKEDF
;
A
#
# COMPACT_ATOMS: atom_id res chain seq x y z
N MET A 1 -22.22 -18.06 20.20
CA MET A 1 -21.58 -16.89 20.83
C MET A 1 -20.20 -16.61 20.23
N PHE A 2 -19.41 -17.63 19.93
CA PHE A 2 -18.08 -17.44 19.37
C PHE A 2 -18.00 -17.54 17.86
N GLU A 3 -19.10 -17.71 17.16
CA GLU A 3 -19.15 -17.84 15.71
C GLU A 3 -18.65 -16.59 14.99
N GLU A 4 -19.02 -15.42 15.48
CA GLU A 4 -18.58 -14.16 14.92
C GLU A 4 -17.07 -13.95 15.11
N TYR A 5 -16.57 -14.29 16.30
CA TYR A 5 -15.14 -14.22 16.59
C TYR A 5 -14.35 -15.12 15.64
N GLU A 6 -14.79 -16.35 15.44
CA GLU A 6 -14.13 -17.30 14.55
C GLU A 6 -14.15 -16.83 13.10
N ARG A 7 -15.24 -16.22 12.67
CA ARG A 7 -15.38 -15.67 11.34
C ARG A 7 -14.40 -14.52 11.10
N LEU A 8 -14.30 -13.60 12.06
CA LEU A 8 -13.37 -12.48 11.98
C LEU A 8 -11.92 -12.95 12.00
N ARG A 9 -11.61 -13.91 12.86
CA ARG A 9 -10.28 -14.48 12.93
C ARG A 9 -9.87 -15.11 11.61
N SER A 10 -10.77 -15.92 11.01
CA SER A 10 -10.52 -16.53 9.71
C SER A 10 -10.28 -15.48 8.63
N LEU A 11 -11.04 -14.39 8.67
CA LEU A 11 -10.91 -13.30 7.71
C LEU A 11 -9.52 -12.65 7.80
N PHE A 12 -9.04 -12.39 9.02
CA PHE A 12 -7.72 -11.77 9.22
C PHE A 12 -6.56 -12.69 8.86
N GLU A 13 -6.73 -13.99 9.03
CA GLU A 13 -5.67 -14.97 8.77
C GLU A 13 -5.66 -15.50 7.33
N SER A 14 -6.73 -15.27 6.56
CA SER A 14 -6.86 -15.80 5.21
C SER A 14 -5.88 -15.17 4.23
N ARG A 15 -5.31 -15.99 3.35
CA ARG A 15 -4.48 -15.52 2.23
C ARG A 15 -5.32 -14.75 1.21
N ASN A 16 -6.62 -15.04 1.15
CA ASN A 16 -7.55 -14.41 0.22
C ASN A 16 -8.38 -13.34 0.89
N ALA A 17 -7.89 -12.77 1.98
CA ALA A 17 -8.57 -11.69 2.69
C ALA A 17 -8.81 -10.50 1.76
N PRO A 18 -9.88 -9.72 1.99
CA PRO A 18 -10.07 -8.45 1.27
C PRO A 18 -8.87 -7.52 1.42
N ALA A 19 -8.64 -6.66 0.43
CA ALA A 19 -7.47 -5.78 0.42
C ALA A 19 -7.36 -4.92 1.68
N ALA A 20 -8.50 -4.41 2.21
CA ALA A 20 -8.48 -3.62 3.44
C ALA A 20 -7.91 -4.40 4.63
N ILE A 21 -8.28 -5.68 4.74
CA ILE A 21 -7.78 -6.55 5.82
C ILE A 21 -6.30 -6.83 5.65
N LYS A 22 -5.86 -7.12 4.42
CA LYS A 22 -4.44 -7.32 4.12
C LYS A 22 -3.62 -6.09 4.50
N LEU A 23 -4.15 -4.91 4.21
CA LEU A 23 -3.49 -3.66 4.52
C LEU A 23 -3.32 -3.47 6.03
N PHE A 24 -4.38 -3.73 6.82
CA PHE A 24 -4.31 -3.57 8.28
C PHE A 24 -3.31 -4.53 8.94
N ARG A 25 -3.15 -5.74 8.41
CA ARG A 25 -2.26 -6.72 9.02
C ARG A 25 -0.81 -6.63 8.52
N ALA A 26 -0.54 -5.82 7.51
CA ALA A 26 0.80 -5.68 6.96
C ALA A 26 1.72 -4.95 7.95
N LYS A 27 2.94 -5.47 8.13
CA LYS A 27 3.95 -4.81 8.96
C LYS A 27 4.30 -3.43 8.41
N SER A 28 4.26 -3.31 7.10
CA SER A 28 4.55 -2.06 6.37
C SER A 28 3.36 -1.12 6.27
N ALA A 29 2.23 -1.41 6.96
CA ALA A 29 1.04 -0.58 6.87
C ALA A 29 1.30 0.91 7.11
N PRO A 30 2.08 1.33 8.12
CA PRO A 30 2.34 2.76 8.30
C PRO A 30 2.98 3.40 7.07
N LEU A 31 3.94 2.74 6.45
CA LEU A 31 4.57 3.24 5.22
C LEU A 31 3.56 3.32 4.08
N ILE A 32 2.81 2.23 3.85
CA ILE A 32 1.85 2.15 2.76
C ILE A 32 0.81 3.27 2.89
N LEU A 33 0.22 3.40 4.07
CA LEU A 33 -0.83 4.38 4.31
C LEU A 33 -0.31 5.82 4.20
N PHE A 34 0.86 6.09 4.75
CA PHE A 34 1.49 7.40 4.63
C PHE A 34 1.75 7.76 3.17
N PHE A 35 2.36 6.84 2.42
CA PHE A 35 2.73 7.09 1.03
C PHE A 35 1.51 7.25 0.13
N LEU A 36 0.52 6.34 0.27
CA LEU A 36 -0.70 6.43 -0.54
C LEU A 36 -1.47 7.71 -0.28
N ARG A 37 -1.57 8.12 0.98
CA ARG A 37 -2.26 9.36 1.33
C ARG A 37 -1.56 10.56 0.70
N ARG A 38 -0.24 10.62 0.81
CA ARG A 38 0.54 11.72 0.27
C ARG A 38 0.43 11.81 -1.26
N GLU A 39 0.52 10.68 -1.94
CA GLU A 39 0.59 10.68 -3.41
C GLU A 39 -0.77 10.80 -4.08
N PHE A 40 -1.82 10.26 -3.48
CA PHE A 40 -3.12 10.18 -4.14
C PHE A 40 -4.18 11.12 -3.58
N LYS A 41 -4.05 11.57 -2.33
CA LYS A 41 -5.03 12.47 -1.74
C LYS A 41 -4.65 13.94 -1.87
N GLN A 42 -3.38 14.23 -2.09
CA GLN A 42 -2.91 15.61 -2.24
C GLN A 42 -2.83 16.06 -3.69
N THR A 43 -3.01 15.16 -4.65
CA THR A 43 -3.02 15.50 -6.07
C THR A 43 -4.44 15.51 -6.60
N PRO A 44 -4.83 16.51 -7.41
CA PRO A 44 -6.21 16.59 -7.91
C PRO A 44 -6.54 15.59 -9.02
N VAL A 45 -5.55 14.93 -9.61
CA VAL A 45 -5.73 14.14 -10.82
C VAL A 45 -6.14 12.68 -10.55
N GLY A 46 -5.85 12.15 -9.38
CA GLY A 46 -6.24 10.79 -9.01
C GLY A 46 -5.37 9.67 -9.57
N PHE A 47 -4.56 9.95 -10.59
CA PHE A 47 -3.64 8.97 -11.21
C PHE A 47 -2.21 9.47 -11.10
N VAL A 48 -1.28 8.54 -10.85
CA VAL A 48 0.15 8.86 -10.82
C VAL A 48 0.87 7.92 -11.78
N PRO A 49 1.70 8.44 -12.70
CA PRO A 49 2.47 7.59 -13.60
C PRO A 49 3.38 6.65 -12.81
N HIS A 50 3.55 5.43 -13.33
CA HIS A 50 4.34 4.40 -12.66
C HIS A 50 5.77 4.86 -12.37
N THR A 51 6.44 5.43 -13.36
CA THR A 51 7.84 5.88 -13.20
C THR A 51 7.96 6.96 -12.12
N GLU A 52 6.99 7.85 -12.04
CA GLU A 52 6.97 8.91 -11.04
C GLU A 52 6.71 8.36 -9.64
N LEU A 53 5.79 7.40 -9.53
CA LEU A 53 5.48 6.76 -8.25
C LEU A 53 6.71 6.00 -7.72
N VAL A 54 7.39 5.25 -8.59
CA VAL A 54 8.62 4.53 -8.23
C VAL A 54 9.68 5.51 -7.72
N ARG A 55 9.89 6.60 -8.44
CA ARG A 55 10.88 7.61 -8.08
C ARG A 55 10.60 8.21 -6.70
N ARG A 56 9.36 8.55 -6.44
CA ARG A 56 8.95 9.15 -5.17
C ARG A 56 9.06 8.16 -4.01
N LEU A 57 8.67 6.91 -4.24
CA LEU A 57 8.81 5.88 -3.22
C LEU A 57 10.28 5.60 -2.92
N ALA A 58 11.12 5.52 -3.93
CA ALA A 58 12.56 5.32 -3.73
C ALA A 58 13.16 6.41 -2.83
N SER A 59 12.73 7.67 -3.03
CA SER A 59 13.16 8.78 -2.19
C SER A 59 12.74 8.62 -0.74
N VAL A 60 11.54 8.10 -0.50
CA VAL A 60 11.05 7.83 0.87
C VAL A 60 11.86 6.69 1.49
N LEU A 61 12.12 5.63 0.72
CA LEU A 61 12.85 4.46 1.23
C LEU A 61 14.27 4.81 1.65
N ASP A 62 14.87 5.81 1.04
CA ASP A 62 16.20 6.28 1.44
C ASP A 62 16.22 6.91 2.83
N LYS A 63 15.05 7.30 3.35
CA LYS A 63 14.92 8.04 4.61
C LYS A 63 14.41 7.19 5.76
N ILE A 64 13.99 5.94 5.51
CA ILE A 64 13.45 5.07 6.54
C ILE A 64 14.25 3.79 6.63
N SER A 65 14.16 3.10 7.79
CA SER A 65 14.87 1.86 8.01
C SER A 65 14.22 0.72 7.23
N PHE A 66 15.04 -0.11 6.59
CA PHE A 66 14.58 -1.32 5.88
C PHE A 66 13.72 -2.21 6.79
N ARG A 67 14.05 -2.31 8.07
CA ARG A 67 13.31 -3.13 9.04
C ARG A 67 11.86 -2.68 9.22
N ASP A 68 11.58 -1.40 8.96
CA ASP A 68 10.26 -0.83 9.20
C ASP A 68 9.26 -1.14 8.09
N TYR A 69 9.73 -1.59 6.93
CA TYR A 69 8.83 -1.84 5.80
C TYR A 69 8.98 -3.22 5.16
N ILE A 70 9.92 -4.05 5.60
CA ILE A 70 10.09 -5.40 5.06
C ILE A 70 9.11 -6.36 5.73
N GLU A 71 8.44 -7.18 4.93
CA GLU A 71 7.63 -8.28 5.44
C GLU A 71 8.49 -9.52 5.59
N GLU A 72 8.18 -10.40 6.55
CA GLU A 72 8.99 -11.57 6.87
C GLU A 72 9.15 -12.54 5.70
N ASP A 73 8.13 -12.60 4.83
CA ASP A 73 8.13 -13.49 3.66
C ASP A 73 8.60 -12.81 2.38
N ASP A 74 9.10 -11.57 2.45
CA ASP A 74 9.58 -10.84 1.29
C ASP A 74 11.04 -11.19 0.98
N ASN A 75 11.26 -12.41 0.49
CA ASN A 75 12.60 -12.87 0.16
C ASN A 75 13.28 -12.02 -0.91
N ASP A 76 12.50 -11.51 -1.85
CA ASP A 76 13.02 -10.67 -2.94
C ASP A 76 13.61 -9.36 -2.42
N LEU A 77 13.00 -8.78 -1.37
CA LEU A 77 13.45 -7.54 -0.77
C LEU A 77 14.64 -7.72 0.18
N GLN A 78 14.91 -8.97 0.59
CA GLN A 78 16.05 -9.28 1.44
C GLN A 78 17.36 -9.30 0.66
N GLN A 79 17.30 -9.36 -0.66
CA GLN A 79 18.49 -9.25 -1.50
C GLN A 79 19.00 -7.82 -1.47
N VAL A 80 20.28 -7.64 -1.79
CA VAL A 80 20.87 -6.31 -1.82
C VAL A 80 20.40 -5.60 -3.09
N LEU A 81 19.32 -4.81 -2.93
CA LEU A 81 18.73 -4.02 -4.00
C LEU A 81 18.88 -2.54 -3.67
N ASP A 82 18.98 -1.70 -4.70
CA ASP A 82 18.93 -0.26 -4.47
C ASP A 82 17.49 0.20 -4.22
N SER A 83 17.32 1.47 -3.84
CA SER A 83 16.00 2.00 -3.49
C SER A 83 15.01 1.98 -4.65
N SER A 84 15.49 2.20 -5.87
CA SER A 84 14.63 2.15 -7.05
C SER A 84 14.11 0.74 -7.32
N GLU A 85 14.96 -0.27 -7.18
CA GLU A 85 14.56 -1.66 -7.35
C GLU A 85 13.57 -2.09 -6.26
N LYS A 86 13.83 -1.69 -5.02
CA LYS A 86 12.90 -1.96 -3.91
C LYS A 86 11.55 -1.30 -4.13
N ALA A 87 11.56 -0.04 -4.59
CA ALA A 87 10.33 0.70 -4.85
C ALA A 87 9.52 0.02 -5.96
N GLU A 88 10.17 -0.41 -7.03
CA GLU A 88 9.51 -1.11 -8.13
C GLU A 88 8.81 -2.38 -7.62
N LEU A 89 9.51 -3.19 -6.82
CA LEU A 89 8.94 -4.42 -6.26
C LEU A 89 7.78 -4.14 -5.33
N LEU A 90 7.90 -3.14 -4.47
CA LEU A 90 6.83 -2.79 -3.53
C LEU A 90 5.58 -2.31 -4.25
N ILE A 91 5.73 -1.47 -5.27
CA ILE A 91 4.58 -0.97 -6.03
C ILE A 91 3.86 -2.10 -6.75
N ARG A 92 4.60 -3.03 -7.33
CA ARG A 92 4.00 -4.22 -7.97
C ARG A 92 3.29 -5.08 -6.94
N LYS A 93 3.88 -5.27 -5.78
CA LYS A 93 3.27 -6.03 -4.69
C LYS A 93 1.97 -5.37 -4.21
N TRP A 94 2.00 -4.05 -4.01
CA TRP A 94 0.80 -3.31 -3.57
C TRP A 94 -0.32 -3.38 -4.60
N SER A 95 0.05 -3.34 -5.88
CA SER A 95 -0.91 -3.52 -6.97
C SER A 95 -1.52 -4.93 -6.93
N ASP A 96 -0.69 -5.95 -6.79
CA ASP A 96 -1.14 -7.34 -6.73
C ASP A 96 -2.03 -7.60 -5.51
N GLN A 97 -1.80 -6.90 -4.41
CA GLN A 97 -2.59 -7.03 -3.20
C GLN A 97 -3.88 -6.21 -3.22
N GLY A 98 -4.09 -5.40 -4.26
CA GLY A 98 -5.31 -4.63 -4.40
C GLY A 98 -5.31 -3.29 -3.67
N PHE A 99 -4.14 -2.75 -3.33
CA PHE A 99 -4.04 -1.45 -2.68
C PHE A 99 -4.08 -0.30 -3.68
N ILE A 100 -3.51 -0.51 -4.86
CA ILE A 100 -3.51 0.44 -5.97
C ILE A 100 -3.84 -0.30 -7.26
N THR A 101 -4.29 0.44 -8.26
CA THR A 101 -4.50 -0.09 -9.61
C THR A 101 -3.19 -0.10 -10.39
N PHE A 102 -3.14 -0.85 -11.47
CA PHE A 102 -2.01 -0.90 -12.39
C PHE A 102 -2.61 -0.94 -13.80
N GLU A 103 -2.72 0.24 -14.42
CA GLU A 103 -3.44 0.39 -15.68
C GLU A 103 -2.62 1.17 -16.69
N PRO A 104 -2.72 0.84 -18.00
CA PRO A 104 -2.12 1.69 -19.02
C PRO A 104 -2.96 2.95 -19.22
N ASP A 105 -2.29 4.06 -19.56
CA ASP A 105 -2.96 5.27 -19.99
C ASP A 105 -3.25 5.20 -21.50
N GLU A 106 -3.72 6.30 -22.08
CA GLU A 106 -4.04 6.36 -23.51
C GLU A 106 -2.85 6.10 -24.42
N LYS A 107 -1.62 6.35 -23.91
CA LYS A 107 -0.37 6.14 -24.67
C LYS A 107 0.28 4.81 -24.37
N GLY A 108 -0.37 3.95 -23.57
CA GLY A 108 0.17 2.66 -23.18
C GLY A 108 1.18 2.69 -22.04
N MET A 109 1.38 3.85 -21.42
CA MET A 109 2.24 3.99 -20.24
C MET A 109 1.46 3.63 -19.00
N TYR A 110 2.09 2.90 -18.06
CA TYR A 110 1.41 2.47 -16.84
C TYR A 110 1.22 3.61 -15.86
N GLN A 111 0.09 3.57 -15.17
CA GLN A 111 -0.29 4.54 -14.15
C GLN A 111 -1.05 3.84 -13.04
N HIS A 112 -1.14 4.49 -11.88
CA HIS A 112 -1.76 3.94 -10.68
C HIS A 112 -2.78 4.92 -10.10
N SER A 113 -3.79 4.36 -9.45
CA SER A 113 -4.74 5.12 -8.63
C SER A 113 -5.06 4.30 -7.38
N LEU A 114 -5.74 4.92 -6.42
CA LEU A 114 -6.21 4.17 -5.24
C LEU A 114 -7.36 3.25 -5.62
N THR A 115 -7.37 2.05 -5.03
CA THR A 115 -8.56 1.20 -5.08
C THR A 115 -9.61 1.74 -4.10
N SER A 116 -10.85 1.31 -4.27
CA SER A 116 -11.93 1.70 -3.35
C SER A 116 -11.64 1.25 -1.92
N HIS A 117 -11.00 0.12 -1.73
CA HIS A 117 -10.60 -0.37 -0.41
C HIS A 117 -9.63 0.58 0.28
N SER A 118 -8.60 1.00 -0.43
CA SER A 118 -7.61 1.94 0.12
C SER A 118 -8.22 3.31 0.41
N GLU A 119 -9.10 3.80 -0.45
CA GLU A 119 -9.80 5.06 -0.21
C GLU A 119 -10.61 5.02 1.07
N LYS A 120 -11.35 3.94 1.31
CA LYS A 120 -12.15 3.79 2.52
C LYS A 120 -11.30 3.75 3.78
N VAL A 121 -10.17 3.05 3.72
CA VAL A 121 -9.24 2.99 4.85
C VAL A 121 -8.69 4.39 5.18
N LEU A 122 -8.26 5.13 4.16
CA LEU A 122 -7.72 6.48 4.37
C LEU A 122 -8.79 7.44 4.88
N GLN A 123 -10.02 7.34 4.40
CA GLN A 123 -11.13 8.15 4.91
C GLN A 123 -11.41 7.87 6.37
N TRP A 124 -11.40 6.60 6.76
CA TRP A 124 -11.60 6.20 8.15
C TRP A 124 -10.48 6.73 9.03
N MET A 125 -9.24 6.66 8.59
CA MET A 125 -8.10 7.19 9.33
C MET A 125 -8.20 8.71 9.52
N ASP A 126 -8.62 9.43 8.49
CA ASP A 126 -8.82 10.88 8.60
C ASP A 126 -9.93 11.22 9.59
N SER A 127 -10.97 10.39 9.64
CA SER A 127 -12.05 10.50 10.62
C SER A 127 -11.53 10.36 12.05
N LEU A 128 -10.66 9.39 12.31
CA LEU A 128 -10.06 9.19 13.63
C LEU A 128 -9.24 10.40 14.07
N ARG A 129 -8.49 10.98 13.17
CA ARG A 129 -7.67 12.16 13.49
C ARG A 129 -8.50 13.34 13.92
N LYS A 130 -9.69 13.52 13.35
CA LYS A 130 -10.59 14.61 13.71
C LYS A 130 -11.22 14.41 15.09
N GLU A 131 -11.44 13.18 15.50
CA GLU A 131 -12.06 12.86 16.78
C GLU A 131 -11.07 12.94 17.94
N ASP A 132 -9.83 12.56 17.72
CA ASP A 132 -8.81 12.46 18.77
C ASP A 132 -8.05 13.76 19.02
N PHE A 133 -8.13 14.68 18.12
CA PHE A 133 -7.37 15.92 18.17
C PHE A 133 -8.25 17.12 17.81
#